data_404a35a17d3341e80de05b282d0ec036
#
_entry.id   404a35a17d3341e80de05b282d0ec036
#
_cell.length_a   1.000
_cell.length_b   1.000
_cell.length_c   1.000
_cell.angle_alpha   90.00
_cell.angle_beta   90.00
_cell.angle_gamma   90.00
#
_symmetry.space_group_name_H-M   'P 1'
#
loop_
_entity.id
_entity.type
_entity.pdbx_description
1 polymer ?
#
loop_
_entity_poly.entity_id
_entity_poly.type
_entity_poly.pdbx_seq_one_letter_code
_entity_poly.pdbx_strand_id
1 'polypeptide(L)'
;MSNRIDLYNFGDCGGDFDKNNPFYLYKQKWAPEILFEIANANSYELTKYDIASKLGTSSVDLDELLANMEKIGMVTKKQDRYSVSFFVILEKDLPIIDNLSSAIALRLSQKILRYKQEIKNYTSKIKCLDEYGYGRILYHVIGCDIFDGTSFSEFSKRGILSISKPQYDHRDYILIGFEQNEVVACSSDKILCSRNFKGAGNVEFASFGDSNGNRQDMFRFMRQVISQLIDVTPNLSLNSSYIHILEQQNQHLAQVCAEIVTKVVYGEKSVSSFSDEEKDALKFLEELKYIEIDESGGVRIVVPLFDRDDAKAIDDVSNYLIELIGDDVAMEFSNLKVKMQGLSALSHGVDEKEIANGLWHQVFGNINENLVLEGLFASPESRTGEGRYFQAIYIRGN
;
A
#
# COMPACT_ATOMS: atom_id res chain seq x y z
N MET A 1 6.21 -18.69 19.54
CA MET A 1 5.98 -18.71 18.08
C MET A 1 7.29 -18.31 17.46
N SER A 2 7.70 -18.91 16.32
CA SER A 2 8.89 -18.45 15.60
C SER A 2 8.59 -17.05 15.01
N ASN A 3 9.55 -16.14 15.04
CA ASN A 3 9.41 -14.84 14.41
C ASN A 3 9.31 -15.01 12.89
N ARG A 4 8.57 -14.13 12.22
CA ARG A 4 8.24 -14.22 10.80
C ARG A 4 8.34 -12.83 10.16
N ILE A 5 8.40 -12.80 8.84
CA ILE A 5 8.34 -11.56 8.05
C ILE A 5 6.99 -11.49 7.35
N ASP A 6 6.30 -10.37 7.44
CA ASP A 6 5.23 -10.00 6.51
C ASP A 6 5.85 -9.37 5.26
N LEU A 7 5.34 -9.76 4.07
CA LEU A 7 5.92 -9.38 2.79
C LEU A 7 4.98 -8.49 1.98
N TYR A 8 5.53 -7.40 1.45
CA TYR A 8 4.85 -6.45 0.56
C TYR A 8 5.70 -6.23 -0.68
N ASN A 9 5.08 -5.74 -1.77
CA ASN A 9 5.81 -5.36 -2.98
C ASN A 9 5.44 -3.97 -3.47
N PHE A 10 6.36 -3.39 -4.22
CA PHE A 10 6.16 -2.25 -5.10
C PHE A 10 6.49 -2.70 -6.53
N GLY A 11 5.76 -2.20 -7.53
CA GLY A 11 5.91 -2.67 -8.89
C GLY A 11 5.05 -3.88 -9.23
N ASP A 12 5.37 -4.55 -10.33
CA ASP A 12 4.58 -5.65 -10.89
C ASP A 12 5.24 -7.01 -10.64
N CYS A 13 4.63 -7.81 -9.76
CA CYS A 13 5.01 -9.20 -9.57
C CYS A 13 4.57 -10.10 -10.72
N GLY A 14 3.74 -9.59 -11.64
CA GLY A 14 3.29 -10.19 -12.89
C GLY A 14 2.60 -11.56 -12.77
N GLY A 15 1.88 -11.91 -13.84
CA GLY A 15 1.56 -13.24 -14.31
C GLY A 15 1.05 -14.26 -13.31
N ASP A 16 1.50 -15.49 -13.52
CA ASP A 16 1.02 -16.66 -12.81
C ASP A 16 1.47 -16.69 -11.34
N PHE A 17 0.60 -17.19 -10.48
CA PHE A 17 0.91 -17.48 -9.08
C PHE A 17 1.65 -18.81 -8.99
N ASP A 18 2.93 -18.81 -9.36
CA ASP A 18 3.81 -19.95 -9.48
C ASP A 18 5.12 -19.77 -8.69
N LYS A 19 6.07 -20.73 -8.83
CA LYS A 19 7.38 -20.71 -8.15
C LYS A 19 8.29 -19.53 -8.53
N ASN A 20 7.93 -18.72 -9.53
CA ASN A 20 8.63 -17.48 -9.89
C ASN A 20 7.95 -16.25 -9.29
N ASN A 21 6.81 -16.42 -8.61
CA ASN A 21 6.10 -15.34 -7.91
C ASN A 21 6.55 -15.27 -6.44
N PRO A 22 6.98 -14.10 -5.92
CA PRO A 22 7.47 -13.98 -4.56
C PRO A 22 6.40 -14.33 -3.51
N PHE A 23 5.13 -14.04 -3.76
CA PHE A 23 4.05 -14.37 -2.83
C PHE A 23 3.69 -15.86 -2.86
N TYR A 24 3.89 -16.55 -3.98
CA TYR A 24 3.77 -18.00 -4.03
C TYR A 24 4.85 -18.65 -3.14
N LEU A 25 6.10 -18.21 -3.25
CA LEU A 25 7.17 -18.72 -2.40
C LEU A 25 6.99 -18.36 -0.95
N TYR A 26 6.56 -17.12 -0.66
CA TYR A 26 6.25 -16.66 0.70
C TYR A 26 5.19 -17.53 1.40
N LYS A 27 4.22 -18.08 0.66
CA LYS A 27 3.18 -18.98 1.20
C LYS A 27 3.67 -20.42 1.42
N GLN A 28 4.88 -20.78 0.98
CA GLN A 28 5.43 -22.08 1.26
C GLN A 28 5.79 -22.22 2.74
N LYS A 29 5.68 -23.44 3.24
CA LYS A 29 6.05 -23.77 4.61
C LYS A 29 7.49 -23.29 4.91
N TRP A 30 7.67 -22.61 6.02
CA TRP A 30 8.93 -22.04 6.51
C TRP A 30 9.43 -20.78 5.79
N ALA A 31 8.82 -20.36 4.68
CA ALA A 31 9.32 -19.21 3.92
C ALA A 31 9.40 -17.91 4.75
N PRO A 32 8.35 -17.49 5.49
CA PRO A 32 8.40 -16.28 6.32
C PRO A 32 9.45 -16.35 7.45
N GLU A 33 9.61 -17.54 8.04
CA GLU A 33 10.57 -17.79 9.11
C GLU A 33 12.00 -17.81 8.58
N ILE A 34 12.25 -18.42 7.40
CA ILE A 34 13.55 -18.39 6.72
C ILE A 34 13.99 -16.96 6.46
N LEU A 35 13.09 -16.15 5.91
CA LEU A 35 13.37 -14.73 5.64
C LEU A 35 13.70 -13.97 6.92
N PHE A 36 12.98 -14.23 8.02
CA PHE A 36 13.28 -13.63 9.31
C PHE A 36 14.67 -14.03 9.81
N GLU A 37 14.98 -15.34 9.84
CA GLU A 37 16.27 -15.83 10.36
C GLU A 37 17.44 -15.25 9.58
N ILE A 38 17.34 -15.17 8.24
CA ILE A 38 18.39 -14.59 7.41
C ILE A 38 18.49 -13.06 7.64
N ALA A 39 17.36 -12.34 7.67
CA ALA A 39 17.37 -10.88 7.84
C ALA A 39 17.89 -10.47 9.22
N ASN A 40 17.60 -11.25 10.26
CA ASN A 40 18.00 -10.97 11.63
C ASN A 40 19.48 -11.33 11.93
N ALA A 41 20.09 -12.20 11.15
CA ALA A 41 21.52 -12.54 11.23
C ALA A 41 22.39 -11.47 10.54
N ASN A 42 23.70 -11.60 10.63
CA ASN A 42 24.60 -10.79 9.79
C ASN A 42 24.58 -11.32 8.34
N SER A 43 24.94 -10.46 7.40
CA SER A 43 25.00 -10.83 5.98
C SER A 43 25.93 -12.04 5.78
N TYR A 44 25.42 -13.06 5.09
CA TYR A 44 26.11 -14.33 4.82
C TYR A 44 26.64 -15.03 6.09
N GLU A 45 25.92 -14.90 7.21
CA GLU A 45 26.28 -15.63 8.44
C GLU A 45 25.75 -17.07 8.42
N LEU A 46 24.48 -17.24 8.03
CA LEU A 46 23.78 -18.51 8.14
C LEU A 46 23.93 -19.39 6.88
N THR A 47 24.28 -20.67 7.12
CA THR A 47 24.14 -21.74 6.12
C THR A 47 22.71 -22.32 6.15
N LYS A 48 22.34 -23.12 5.13
CA LYS A 48 21.06 -23.85 5.18
C LYS A 48 20.93 -24.78 6.38
N TYR A 49 22.04 -25.31 6.88
CA TYR A 49 22.05 -26.18 8.06
C TYR A 49 21.74 -25.39 9.32
N ASP A 50 22.29 -24.19 9.45
CA ASP A 50 22.00 -23.30 10.57
C ASP A 50 20.52 -22.90 10.56
N ILE A 51 19.98 -22.53 9.38
CA ILE A 51 18.56 -22.17 9.20
C ILE A 51 17.68 -23.38 9.57
N ALA A 52 17.97 -24.56 9.03
CA ALA A 52 17.20 -25.77 9.33
C ALA A 52 17.20 -26.10 10.84
N SER A 53 18.36 -25.95 11.48
CA SER A 53 18.50 -26.16 12.93
C SER A 53 17.63 -25.21 13.74
N LYS A 54 17.63 -23.91 13.37
CA LYS A 54 16.81 -22.88 14.03
C LYS A 54 15.32 -23.14 13.86
N LEU A 55 14.90 -23.67 12.70
CA LEU A 55 13.51 -23.97 12.39
C LEU A 55 13.07 -25.37 12.89
N GLY A 56 13.97 -26.19 13.40
CA GLY A 56 13.68 -27.56 13.83
C GLY A 56 13.24 -28.47 12.67
N THR A 57 13.84 -28.29 11.48
CA THR A 57 13.52 -29.06 10.27
C THR A 57 14.76 -29.65 9.62
N SER A 58 14.57 -30.44 8.56
CA SER A 58 15.69 -30.98 7.77
C SER A 58 16.22 -29.94 6.76
N SER A 59 17.52 -29.86 6.58
CA SER A 59 18.11 -29.03 5.54
C SER A 59 17.70 -29.43 4.11
N VAL A 60 17.33 -30.70 3.91
CA VAL A 60 16.83 -31.21 2.63
C VAL A 60 15.47 -30.63 2.29
N ASP A 61 14.60 -30.43 3.32
CA ASP A 61 13.27 -29.83 3.14
C ASP A 61 13.33 -28.35 2.71
N LEU A 62 14.48 -27.71 2.90
CA LEU A 62 14.68 -26.29 2.54
C LEU A 62 15.37 -26.10 1.17
N ASP A 63 15.93 -27.16 0.56
CA ASP A 63 16.76 -27.06 -0.64
C ASP A 63 16.02 -26.41 -1.82
N GLU A 64 14.84 -26.90 -2.15
CA GLU A 64 14.06 -26.38 -3.27
C GLU A 64 13.57 -24.95 -2.99
N LEU A 65 13.10 -24.68 -1.76
CA LEU A 65 12.57 -23.35 -1.39
C LEU A 65 13.67 -22.30 -1.44
N LEU A 66 14.84 -22.56 -0.84
CA LEU A 66 15.98 -21.63 -0.85
C LEU A 66 16.51 -21.41 -2.28
N ALA A 67 16.57 -22.46 -3.10
CA ALA A 67 16.98 -22.35 -4.51
C ALA A 67 16.00 -21.48 -5.33
N ASN A 68 14.69 -21.63 -5.10
CA ASN A 68 13.70 -20.80 -5.76
C ASN A 68 13.73 -19.34 -5.24
N MET A 69 13.92 -19.11 -3.95
CA MET A 69 14.09 -17.77 -3.38
C MET A 69 15.34 -17.06 -3.93
N GLU A 70 16.45 -17.79 -4.09
CA GLU A 70 17.67 -17.27 -4.70
C GLU A 70 17.45 -16.92 -6.18
N LYS A 71 16.77 -17.80 -6.92
CA LYS A 71 16.47 -17.62 -8.34
C LYS A 71 15.69 -16.33 -8.62
N ILE A 72 14.71 -15.99 -7.79
CA ILE A 72 13.89 -14.79 -7.95
C ILE A 72 14.39 -13.57 -7.15
N GLY A 73 15.58 -13.65 -6.59
CA GLY A 73 16.22 -12.53 -5.92
C GLY A 73 15.62 -12.13 -4.58
N MET A 74 14.95 -13.03 -3.85
CA MET A 74 14.55 -12.80 -2.45
C MET A 74 15.73 -12.94 -1.49
N VAL A 75 16.62 -13.87 -1.78
CA VAL A 75 17.88 -14.07 -1.06
C VAL A 75 19.04 -14.17 -2.04
N THR A 76 20.23 -13.90 -1.55
CA THR A 76 21.49 -14.14 -2.27
C THR A 76 22.33 -15.14 -1.49
N LYS A 77 23.17 -15.89 -2.21
CA LYS A 77 24.02 -16.95 -1.63
C LYS A 77 25.49 -16.73 -1.96
N LYS A 78 26.37 -16.85 -0.97
CA LYS A 78 27.84 -16.89 -1.14
C LYS A 78 28.39 -18.00 -0.27
N GLN A 79 29.14 -18.94 -0.88
CA GLN A 79 29.81 -20.06 -0.16
C GLN A 79 28.85 -20.78 0.81
N ASP A 80 27.64 -21.15 0.36
CA ASP A 80 26.58 -21.81 1.15
C ASP A 80 25.98 -20.99 2.29
N ARG A 81 26.22 -19.68 2.32
CA ARG A 81 25.65 -18.74 3.28
C ARG A 81 24.71 -17.76 2.60
N TYR A 82 23.67 -17.37 3.30
CA TYR A 82 22.57 -16.59 2.76
C TYR A 82 22.53 -15.16 3.29
N SER A 83 21.99 -14.26 2.50
CA SER A 83 21.66 -12.87 2.84
C SER A 83 20.33 -12.51 2.20
N VAL A 84 19.49 -11.71 2.87
CA VAL A 84 18.31 -11.13 2.20
C VAL A 84 18.75 -10.07 1.20
N SER A 85 17.95 -9.87 0.15
CA SER A 85 18.27 -8.94 -0.95
C SER A 85 17.23 -7.83 -1.11
N PHE A 86 16.39 -7.62 -0.12
CA PHE A 86 15.37 -6.57 -0.08
C PHE A 86 15.30 -5.95 1.32
N PHE A 87 14.65 -4.79 1.40
CA PHE A 87 14.52 -4.06 2.66
C PHE A 87 13.59 -4.80 3.63
N VAL A 88 14.12 -5.16 4.79
CA VAL A 88 13.36 -5.75 5.90
C VAL A 88 13.46 -4.83 7.11
N ILE A 89 12.31 -4.45 7.67
CA ILE A 89 12.20 -3.67 8.91
C ILE A 89 12.07 -4.66 10.08
N LEU A 90 13.12 -4.72 10.90
CA LEU A 90 13.16 -5.52 12.12
C LEU A 90 12.93 -4.63 13.33
N GLU A 91 12.45 -5.20 14.44
CA GLU A 91 12.26 -4.47 15.69
C GLU A 91 13.53 -3.72 16.13
N LYS A 92 14.70 -4.37 16.02
CA LYS A 92 16.00 -3.76 16.37
C LYS A 92 16.38 -2.56 15.49
N ASP A 93 15.78 -2.40 14.30
CA ASP A 93 16.04 -1.32 13.36
C ASP A 93 15.14 -0.08 13.60
N LEU A 94 14.02 -0.25 14.32
CA LEU A 94 13.03 0.81 14.55
C LEU A 94 13.62 2.09 15.13
N PRO A 95 14.55 2.07 16.13
CA PRO A 95 15.11 3.32 16.64
C PRO A 95 15.81 4.16 15.57
N ILE A 96 16.45 3.54 14.58
CA ILE A 96 17.12 4.24 13.48
C ILE A 96 16.07 4.78 12.50
N ILE A 97 15.10 3.95 12.13
CA ILE A 97 14.05 4.29 11.14
C ILE A 97 13.15 5.39 11.70
N ASP A 98 12.64 5.24 12.93
CA ASP A 98 11.71 6.18 13.54
C ASP A 98 12.34 7.53 13.81
N ASN A 99 13.60 7.58 14.30
CA ASN A 99 14.32 8.83 14.50
C ASN A 99 14.50 9.61 13.20
N LEU A 100 14.93 8.94 12.13
CA LEU A 100 15.16 9.60 10.85
C LEU A 100 13.85 10.00 10.19
N SER A 101 12.89 9.09 10.09
CA SER A 101 11.59 9.36 9.44
C SER A 101 10.81 10.47 10.13
N SER A 102 10.76 10.47 11.46
CA SER A 102 10.08 11.52 12.25
C SER A 102 10.74 12.88 12.10
N ALA A 103 12.09 12.93 12.11
CA ALA A 103 12.82 14.19 11.93
C ALA A 103 12.61 14.79 10.54
N ILE A 104 12.62 13.96 9.49
CA ILE A 104 12.32 14.39 8.11
C ILE A 104 10.86 14.86 8.03
N ALA A 105 9.94 14.06 8.53
CA ALA A 105 8.51 14.36 8.50
C ALA A 105 8.18 15.68 9.20
N LEU A 106 8.78 15.96 10.35
CA LEU A 106 8.57 17.21 11.06
C LEU A 106 8.97 18.43 10.20
N ARG A 107 10.15 18.38 9.56
CA ARG A 107 10.62 19.47 8.69
C ARG A 107 9.69 19.68 7.48
N LEU A 108 9.31 18.57 6.81
CA LEU A 108 8.45 18.64 5.64
C LEU A 108 7.03 19.10 6.00
N SER A 109 6.44 18.62 7.11
CA SER A 109 5.13 19.07 7.59
C SER A 109 5.13 20.55 7.90
N GLN A 110 6.15 21.06 8.59
CA GLN A 110 6.30 22.50 8.89
C GLN A 110 6.39 23.33 7.60
N LYS A 111 7.10 22.83 6.58
CA LYS A 111 7.16 23.49 5.27
C LYS A 111 5.80 23.50 4.60
N ILE A 112 5.10 22.38 4.54
CA ILE A 112 3.73 22.25 3.98
C ILE A 112 2.77 23.21 4.70
N LEU A 113 2.77 23.24 6.03
CA LEU A 113 1.92 24.12 6.85
C LEU A 113 2.18 25.60 6.59
N ARG A 114 3.44 25.99 6.34
CA ARG A 114 3.81 27.37 5.99
C ARG A 114 3.17 27.80 4.68
N TYR A 115 3.04 26.89 3.71
CA TYR A 115 2.48 27.15 2.39
C TYR A 115 1.05 26.61 2.23
N LYS A 116 0.33 26.40 3.36
CA LYS A 116 -1.03 25.83 3.34
C LYS A 116 -2.04 26.66 2.56
N GLN A 117 -1.84 27.99 2.49
CA GLN A 117 -2.79 28.86 1.77
C GLN A 117 -2.65 28.69 0.27
N GLU A 118 -1.42 28.57 -0.23
CA GLU A 118 -1.14 28.30 -1.63
C GLU A 118 -1.70 26.93 -2.05
N ILE A 119 -1.51 25.90 -1.23
CA ILE A 119 -2.07 24.56 -1.44
C ILE A 119 -3.60 24.64 -1.51
N LYS A 120 -4.26 25.35 -0.58
CA LYS A 120 -5.72 25.56 -0.61
C LYS A 120 -6.17 26.29 -1.87
N ASN A 121 -5.39 27.25 -2.37
CA ASN A 121 -5.73 27.97 -3.60
C ASN A 121 -5.72 27.04 -4.83
N TYR A 122 -4.76 26.08 -4.93
CA TYR A 122 -4.75 25.09 -5.99
C TYR A 122 -5.95 24.13 -5.93
N THR A 123 -6.36 23.74 -4.73
CA THR A 123 -7.48 22.81 -4.53
C THR A 123 -8.86 23.48 -4.52
N SER A 124 -8.93 24.83 -4.58
CA SER A 124 -10.19 25.59 -4.47
C SER A 124 -11.18 25.33 -5.60
N LYS A 125 -10.75 24.73 -6.70
CA LYS A 125 -11.57 24.41 -7.88
C LYS A 125 -12.17 23.01 -7.84
N ILE A 126 -11.81 22.19 -6.83
CA ILE A 126 -12.33 20.82 -6.69
C ILE A 126 -13.81 20.91 -6.31
N LYS A 127 -14.67 20.26 -7.09
CA LYS A 127 -16.14 20.43 -7.03
C LYS A 127 -16.75 20.00 -5.72
N CYS A 128 -16.26 18.90 -5.11
CA CYS A 128 -16.79 18.39 -3.86
C CYS A 128 -16.25 19.12 -2.60
N LEU A 129 -15.45 20.18 -2.79
CA LEU A 129 -14.84 20.92 -1.68
C LEU A 129 -15.85 21.55 -0.73
N ASP A 130 -16.92 22.15 -1.27
CA ASP A 130 -17.95 22.82 -0.45
C ASP A 130 -18.72 21.82 0.44
N GLU A 131 -18.87 20.58 -0.02
CA GLU A 131 -19.56 19.51 0.71
C GLU A 131 -18.69 18.89 1.80
N TYR A 132 -17.40 18.61 1.50
CA TYR A 132 -16.53 17.86 2.40
C TYR A 132 -15.48 18.69 3.13
N GLY A 133 -15.25 19.92 2.68
CA GLY A 133 -14.27 20.84 3.27
C GLY A 133 -12.81 20.50 2.96
N TYR A 134 -11.93 21.48 3.15
CA TYR A 134 -10.51 21.36 2.82
C TYR A 134 -9.82 20.18 3.50
N GLY A 135 -10.09 19.93 4.79
CA GLY A 135 -9.41 18.88 5.53
C GLY A 135 -9.60 17.50 4.92
N ARG A 136 -10.83 17.18 4.49
CA ARG A 136 -11.15 15.90 3.84
C ARG A 136 -10.59 15.81 2.44
N ILE A 137 -10.68 16.88 1.66
CA ILE A 137 -10.16 16.93 0.29
C ILE A 137 -8.64 16.84 0.29
N LEU A 138 -7.94 17.63 1.12
CA LEU A 138 -6.48 17.57 1.20
C LEU A 138 -5.96 16.22 1.71
N TYR A 139 -6.70 15.55 2.59
CA TYR A 139 -6.38 14.21 3.05
C TYR A 139 -6.29 13.21 1.87
N HIS A 140 -7.27 13.24 0.96
CA HIS A 140 -7.25 12.38 -0.23
C HIS A 140 -6.23 12.84 -1.26
N VAL A 141 -6.23 14.12 -1.60
CA VAL A 141 -5.34 14.63 -2.67
C VAL A 141 -3.87 14.54 -2.26
N ILE A 142 -3.52 15.00 -1.04
CA ILE A 142 -2.11 15.01 -0.62
C ILE A 142 -1.69 13.64 -0.09
N GLY A 143 -2.45 13.06 0.83
CA GLY A 143 -2.07 11.81 1.48
C GLY A 143 -2.12 10.61 0.53
N CYS A 144 -3.23 10.46 -0.20
CA CYS A 144 -3.46 9.32 -1.10
C CYS A 144 -2.84 9.52 -2.48
N ASP A 145 -3.27 10.57 -3.23
CA ASP A 145 -2.85 10.72 -4.62
C ASP A 145 -1.39 11.18 -4.77
N ILE A 146 -0.92 12.09 -3.89
CA ILE A 146 0.42 12.65 -4.02
C ILE A 146 1.44 11.81 -3.26
N PHE A 147 1.29 11.64 -1.95
CA PHE A 147 2.30 10.97 -1.13
C PHE A 147 2.37 9.46 -1.38
N ASP A 148 1.23 8.77 -1.43
CA ASP A 148 1.16 7.33 -1.71
C ASP A 148 1.00 7.01 -3.22
N GLY A 149 1.12 8.00 -4.08
CA GLY A 149 0.99 7.89 -5.53
C GLY A 149 2.09 8.60 -6.29
N THR A 150 1.82 9.84 -6.76
CA THR A 150 2.67 10.60 -7.68
C THR A 150 4.10 10.79 -7.17
N SER A 151 4.30 10.95 -5.85
CA SER A 151 5.62 11.18 -5.25
C SER A 151 6.60 10.06 -5.55
N PHE A 152 6.15 8.80 -5.57
CA PHE A 152 7.01 7.66 -5.87
C PHE A 152 7.59 7.74 -7.29
N SER A 153 6.75 8.02 -8.28
CA SER A 153 7.19 8.15 -9.67
C SER A 153 8.12 9.34 -9.84
N GLU A 154 7.80 10.49 -9.23
CA GLU A 154 8.60 11.70 -9.34
C GLU A 154 9.95 11.59 -8.62
N PHE A 155 9.98 11.02 -7.42
CA PHE A 155 11.24 10.79 -6.68
C PHE A 155 12.08 9.68 -7.32
N SER A 156 11.47 8.70 -7.96
CA SER A 156 12.19 7.71 -8.78
C SER A 156 12.84 8.35 -10.00
N LYS A 157 12.13 9.21 -10.74
CA LYS A 157 12.71 9.98 -11.86
C LYS A 157 13.88 10.88 -11.43
N ARG A 158 13.83 11.44 -10.23
CA ARG A 158 14.93 12.22 -9.63
C ARG A 158 16.05 11.33 -9.07
N GLY A 159 15.92 10.02 -9.14
CA GLY A 159 16.91 9.05 -8.66
C GLY A 159 17.04 8.95 -7.15
N ILE A 160 16.03 9.42 -6.39
CA ILE A 160 16.00 9.40 -4.91
C ILE A 160 15.66 8.02 -4.38
N LEU A 161 14.65 7.36 -4.97
CA LEU A 161 14.19 6.03 -4.58
C LEU A 161 13.94 5.13 -5.81
N SER A 162 13.79 3.84 -5.59
CA SER A 162 13.35 2.87 -6.61
C SER A 162 11.91 2.46 -6.37
N ILE A 163 11.14 2.35 -7.46
CA ILE A 163 9.76 1.82 -7.42
C ILE A 163 9.67 0.38 -7.91
N SER A 164 10.68 -0.08 -8.65
CA SER A 164 10.81 -1.44 -9.12
C SER A 164 12.25 -1.71 -9.54
N LYS A 165 12.58 -2.96 -9.77
CA LYS A 165 13.82 -3.40 -10.45
C LYS A 165 13.52 -4.67 -11.25
N PRO A 166 14.22 -4.89 -12.39
CA PRO A 166 14.07 -6.10 -13.18
C PRO A 166 14.32 -7.35 -12.32
N GLN A 167 13.40 -8.29 -12.38
CA GLN A 167 13.43 -9.55 -11.67
C GLN A 167 13.40 -10.72 -12.66
N TYR A 168 13.52 -11.94 -12.14
CA TYR A 168 13.39 -13.15 -12.93
C TYR A 168 12.03 -13.22 -13.64
N ASP A 169 12.01 -13.76 -14.85
CA ASP A 169 10.82 -14.02 -15.64
C ASP A 169 10.04 -12.75 -16.05
N HIS A 170 10.79 -11.72 -16.48
CA HIS A 170 10.28 -10.44 -16.97
C HIS A 170 9.39 -9.67 -15.98
N ARG A 171 9.49 -9.97 -14.69
CA ARG A 171 8.85 -9.22 -13.63
C ARG A 171 9.65 -7.98 -13.26
N ASP A 172 9.00 -7.00 -12.69
CA ASP A 172 9.63 -5.72 -12.33
C ASP A 172 9.07 -5.21 -10.99
N TYR A 173 9.74 -5.57 -9.89
CA TYR A 173 9.30 -5.24 -8.54
C TYR A 173 10.46 -5.11 -7.55
N ILE A 174 10.19 -4.44 -6.44
CA ILE A 174 10.98 -4.51 -5.20
C ILE A 174 10.10 -5.08 -4.08
N LEU A 175 10.75 -5.68 -3.07
CA LEU A 175 10.08 -6.24 -1.90
C LEU A 175 10.40 -5.40 -0.67
N ILE A 176 9.45 -5.34 0.26
CA ILE A 176 9.60 -4.77 1.60
C ILE A 176 9.06 -5.79 2.59
N GLY A 177 9.85 -6.09 3.61
CA GLY A 177 9.47 -7.01 4.69
C GLY A 177 9.31 -6.29 6.02
N PHE A 178 8.41 -6.80 6.86
CA PHE A 178 8.24 -6.34 8.24
C PHE A 178 8.29 -7.53 9.19
N GLU A 179 9.05 -7.41 10.26
CA GLU A 179 9.00 -8.41 11.32
C GLU A 179 7.59 -8.47 11.92
N GLN A 180 7.03 -9.67 11.98
CA GLN A 180 5.67 -9.90 12.46
C GLN A 180 5.63 -9.90 13.98
N ASN A 181 5.61 -8.71 14.59
CA ASN A 181 5.38 -8.53 16.02
C ASN A 181 4.61 -7.24 16.30
N GLU A 182 4.12 -7.09 17.53
CA GLU A 182 3.28 -5.96 17.94
C GLU A 182 4.04 -4.62 17.88
N VAL A 183 5.33 -4.62 18.19
CA VAL A 183 6.15 -3.39 18.25
C VAL A 183 6.35 -2.82 16.85
N VAL A 184 6.71 -3.67 15.88
CA VAL A 184 6.85 -3.27 14.46
C VAL A 184 5.50 -2.87 13.89
N ALA A 185 4.44 -3.63 14.19
CA ALA A 185 3.09 -3.31 13.74
C ALA A 185 2.63 -1.94 14.25
N CYS A 186 2.84 -1.64 15.54
CA CYS A 186 2.50 -0.34 16.13
C CYS A 186 3.34 0.81 15.56
N SER A 187 4.65 0.62 15.36
CA SER A 187 5.52 1.64 14.75
C SER A 187 5.13 1.95 13.31
N SER A 188 4.67 0.94 12.59
CA SER A 188 4.27 1.05 11.17
C SER A 188 2.82 1.47 10.98
N ASP A 189 1.98 1.47 12.04
CA ASP A 189 0.55 1.81 11.96
C ASP A 189 0.35 3.32 11.87
N LYS A 190 0.34 3.81 10.65
CA LYS A 190 0.23 5.24 10.31
C LYS A 190 -0.74 5.40 9.14
N ILE A 191 -1.21 6.61 8.93
CA ILE A 191 -2.03 6.98 7.77
C ILE A 191 -1.12 6.98 6.53
N LEU A 192 -0.93 5.81 5.92
CA LEU A 192 -0.01 5.66 4.79
C LEU A 192 -0.42 4.62 3.75
N CYS A 193 -1.58 4.00 3.91
CA CYS A 193 -1.97 2.89 3.05
C CYS A 193 -3.17 3.24 2.17
N SER A 194 -2.98 3.25 0.86
CA SER A 194 -4.07 3.28 -0.12
C SER A 194 -4.55 1.87 -0.43
N ARG A 195 -5.86 1.70 -0.51
CA ARG A 195 -6.53 0.48 -0.97
C ARG A 195 -7.51 0.87 -2.05
N ASN A 196 -7.05 0.84 -3.30
CA ASN A 196 -7.81 1.31 -4.43
C ASN A 196 -8.20 0.14 -5.33
N PHE A 197 -9.45 0.13 -5.80
CA PHE A 197 -9.96 -0.86 -6.72
C PHE A 197 -10.55 -0.18 -7.96
N LYS A 198 -10.00 -0.51 -9.14
CA LYS A 198 -10.49 0.01 -10.42
C LYS A 198 -11.66 -0.83 -10.90
N GLY A 199 -12.82 -0.18 -11.02
CA GLY A 199 -14.00 -0.74 -11.69
C GLY A 199 -13.99 -0.48 -13.19
N ALA A 200 -15.11 -0.75 -13.86
CA ALA A 200 -15.30 -0.41 -15.26
C ALA A 200 -15.41 1.11 -15.48
N GLY A 201 -15.23 1.56 -16.71
CA GLY A 201 -15.47 2.95 -17.09
C GLY A 201 -14.60 3.99 -16.39
N ASN A 202 -13.40 3.59 -15.96
CA ASN A 202 -12.44 4.45 -15.24
C ASN A 202 -12.89 4.91 -13.85
N VAL A 203 -13.89 4.27 -13.27
CA VAL A 203 -14.29 4.48 -11.87
C VAL A 203 -13.33 3.73 -10.96
N GLU A 204 -12.74 4.42 -9.99
CA GLU A 204 -11.86 3.87 -8.99
C GLU A 204 -12.47 4.12 -7.60
N PHE A 205 -12.69 3.02 -6.87
CA PHE A 205 -13.11 3.06 -5.47
C PHE A 205 -11.85 3.11 -4.61
N ALA A 206 -11.67 4.22 -3.91
CA ALA A 206 -10.48 4.48 -3.11
C ALA A 206 -10.78 4.43 -1.61
N SER A 207 -9.78 4.00 -0.84
CA SER A 207 -9.76 4.08 0.60
C SER A 207 -8.34 4.38 1.05
N PHE A 208 -8.15 5.39 1.92
CA PHE A 208 -6.85 5.78 2.43
C PHE A 208 -6.88 5.93 3.95
N GLY A 209 -5.87 5.44 4.65
CA GLY A 209 -5.81 5.51 6.12
C GLY A 209 -4.73 4.61 6.72
N ASP A 210 -4.99 4.10 7.94
CA ASP A 210 -4.06 3.28 8.69
C ASP A 210 -3.55 2.07 7.90
N SER A 211 -2.28 1.75 8.03
CA SER A 211 -1.68 0.58 7.39
C SER A 211 -2.25 -0.74 7.93
N ASN A 212 -2.62 -0.76 9.20
CA ASN A 212 -3.25 -1.91 9.86
C ASN A 212 -4.79 -1.76 9.91
N GLY A 213 -5.48 -2.86 10.20
CA GLY A 213 -6.93 -2.89 10.32
C GLY A 213 -7.66 -3.49 9.11
N ASN A 214 -8.88 -3.95 9.39
CA ASN A 214 -9.75 -4.60 8.41
C ASN A 214 -10.80 -3.62 7.88
N ARG A 215 -10.36 -2.64 7.09
CA ARG A 215 -11.26 -1.66 6.48
C ARG A 215 -12.41 -2.29 5.73
N GLN A 216 -13.60 -1.71 5.85
CA GLN A 216 -14.77 -2.09 5.05
C GLN A 216 -14.77 -1.24 3.76
N ASP A 217 -14.02 -1.68 2.76
CA ASP A 217 -13.89 -0.99 1.48
C ASP A 217 -13.98 -1.97 0.29
N MET A 218 -14.07 -1.44 -0.92
CA MET A 218 -14.18 -2.22 -2.14
C MET A 218 -12.98 -3.18 -2.33
N PHE A 219 -11.76 -2.71 -2.04
CA PHE A 219 -10.55 -3.51 -2.19
C PHE A 219 -10.56 -4.76 -1.29
N ARG A 220 -11.08 -4.64 -0.06
CA ARG A 220 -11.17 -5.76 0.88
C ARG A 220 -11.98 -6.91 0.28
N PHE A 221 -13.16 -6.64 -0.27
CA PHE A 221 -14.01 -7.65 -0.87
C PHE A 221 -13.44 -8.20 -2.17
N MET A 222 -12.90 -7.35 -3.03
CA MET A 222 -12.44 -7.72 -4.36
C MET A 222 -11.07 -8.42 -4.37
N ARG A 223 -10.24 -8.19 -3.36
CA ARG A 223 -8.85 -8.69 -3.31
C ARG A 223 -8.54 -9.45 -2.02
N GLN A 224 -8.80 -8.83 -0.88
CA GLN A 224 -8.36 -9.34 0.41
C GLN A 224 -9.14 -10.60 0.85
N VAL A 225 -10.44 -10.68 0.54
CA VAL A 225 -11.26 -11.87 0.84
C VAL A 225 -10.75 -13.07 0.05
N ILE A 226 -10.42 -12.91 -1.23
CA ILE A 226 -9.84 -14.00 -2.04
C ILE A 226 -8.49 -14.45 -1.47
N SER A 227 -7.63 -13.51 -1.08
CA SER A 227 -6.35 -13.84 -0.46
C SER A 227 -6.53 -14.65 0.83
N GLN A 228 -7.48 -14.25 1.69
CA GLN A 228 -7.79 -14.98 2.93
C GLN A 228 -8.34 -16.41 2.66
N LEU A 229 -9.16 -16.58 1.64
CA LEU A 229 -9.63 -17.91 1.24
C LEU A 229 -8.48 -18.83 0.84
N ILE A 230 -7.47 -18.32 0.13
CA ILE A 230 -6.27 -19.07 -0.22
C ILE A 230 -5.50 -19.52 1.06
N ASP A 231 -5.45 -18.70 2.08
CA ASP A 231 -4.75 -19.02 3.33
C ASP A 231 -5.45 -20.11 4.16
N VAL A 232 -6.78 -20.15 4.11
CA VAL A 232 -7.59 -21.13 4.84
C VAL A 232 -7.62 -22.51 4.17
N THR A 233 -7.33 -22.56 2.86
CA THR A 233 -7.50 -23.78 2.06
C THR A 233 -6.23 -24.12 1.24
N PRO A 234 -5.09 -24.41 1.91
CA PRO A 234 -3.78 -24.54 1.24
C PRO A 234 -3.63 -25.75 0.31
N ASN A 235 -4.55 -26.72 0.33
CA ASN A 235 -4.44 -27.97 -0.47
C ASN A 235 -5.17 -27.93 -1.82
N LEU A 236 -5.24 -26.79 -2.45
CA LEU A 236 -6.18 -26.59 -3.52
C LEU A 236 -5.53 -26.49 -4.91
N SER A 237 -5.06 -27.63 -5.43
CA SER A 237 -4.92 -27.80 -6.88
C SER A 237 -6.25 -27.59 -7.65
N LEU A 238 -7.39 -27.74 -6.96
CA LEU A 238 -8.75 -27.40 -7.44
C LEU A 238 -9.01 -25.89 -7.43
N ASN A 239 -8.18 -25.07 -6.81
CA ASN A 239 -8.53 -23.69 -6.49
C ASN A 239 -8.16 -22.68 -7.55
N SER A 240 -7.21 -22.94 -8.44
CA SER A 240 -6.93 -21.95 -9.48
C SER A 240 -8.18 -21.65 -10.31
N SER A 241 -8.95 -22.68 -10.66
CA SER A 241 -10.21 -22.50 -11.39
C SER A 241 -11.29 -21.83 -10.55
N TYR A 242 -11.43 -22.20 -9.27
CA TYR A 242 -12.42 -21.61 -8.38
C TYR A 242 -12.09 -20.14 -8.05
N ILE A 243 -10.82 -19.85 -7.76
CA ILE A 243 -10.34 -18.47 -7.56
C ILE A 243 -10.56 -17.65 -8.82
N HIS A 244 -10.24 -18.19 -9.99
CA HIS A 244 -10.49 -17.51 -11.26
C HIS A 244 -11.98 -17.19 -11.49
N ILE A 245 -12.87 -18.10 -11.15
CA ILE A 245 -14.32 -17.85 -11.21
C ILE A 245 -14.71 -16.74 -10.23
N LEU A 246 -14.22 -16.76 -8.99
CA LEU A 246 -14.49 -15.69 -8.01
C LEU A 246 -13.94 -14.35 -8.47
N GLU A 247 -12.75 -14.31 -9.05
CA GLU A 247 -12.18 -13.08 -9.60
C GLU A 247 -13.02 -12.52 -10.74
N GLN A 248 -13.54 -13.38 -11.62
CA GLN A 248 -14.46 -12.96 -12.69
C GLN A 248 -15.77 -12.40 -12.13
N GLN A 249 -16.34 -13.04 -11.10
CA GLN A 249 -17.56 -12.55 -10.44
C GLN A 249 -17.30 -11.21 -9.72
N ASN A 250 -16.15 -11.06 -9.06
CA ASN A 250 -15.78 -9.81 -8.44
C ASN A 250 -15.57 -8.68 -9.47
N GLN A 251 -14.96 -8.97 -10.61
CA GLN A 251 -14.82 -8.00 -11.70
C GLN A 251 -16.18 -7.58 -12.25
N HIS A 252 -17.12 -8.52 -12.41
CA HIS A 252 -18.47 -8.20 -12.84
C HIS A 252 -19.21 -7.33 -11.81
N LEU A 253 -19.17 -7.69 -10.53
CA LEU A 253 -19.75 -6.87 -9.47
C LEU A 253 -19.14 -5.46 -9.43
N ALA A 254 -17.82 -5.34 -9.56
CA ALA A 254 -17.15 -4.06 -9.60
C ALA A 254 -17.57 -3.23 -10.83
N GLN A 255 -17.82 -3.88 -11.97
CA GLN A 255 -18.36 -3.22 -13.16
C GLN A 255 -19.76 -2.67 -12.89
N VAL A 256 -20.66 -3.48 -12.35
CA VAL A 256 -22.03 -3.05 -12.00
C VAL A 256 -21.99 -1.88 -11.00
N CYS A 257 -21.14 -1.96 -9.97
CA CYS A 257 -20.95 -0.86 -9.01
C CYS A 257 -20.48 0.43 -9.69
N ALA A 258 -19.54 0.34 -10.64
CA ALA A 258 -19.03 1.49 -11.38
C ALA A 258 -20.12 2.11 -12.30
N GLU A 259 -20.93 1.28 -12.93
CA GLU A 259 -22.08 1.71 -13.74
C GLU A 259 -23.13 2.44 -12.87
N ILE A 260 -23.43 1.91 -11.68
CA ILE A 260 -24.30 2.58 -10.70
C ILE A 260 -23.77 3.96 -10.32
N VAL A 261 -22.50 4.07 -9.94
CA VAL A 261 -21.88 5.36 -9.63
C VAL A 261 -22.06 6.34 -10.79
N THR A 262 -21.79 5.87 -12.01
CA THR A 262 -21.93 6.67 -13.22
C THR A 262 -23.37 7.14 -13.40
N LYS A 263 -24.36 6.26 -13.26
CA LYS A 263 -25.78 6.59 -13.36
C LYS A 263 -26.19 7.60 -12.32
N VAL A 264 -25.79 7.44 -11.05
CA VAL A 264 -26.10 8.38 -9.96
C VAL A 264 -25.50 9.76 -10.24
N VAL A 265 -24.26 9.83 -10.71
CA VAL A 265 -23.59 11.09 -11.09
C VAL A 265 -24.33 11.81 -12.21
N TYR A 266 -24.79 11.08 -13.22
CA TYR A 266 -25.47 11.66 -14.40
C TYR A 266 -27.00 11.75 -14.28
N GLY A 267 -27.59 11.49 -13.11
CA GLY A 267 -28.97 11.90 -12.82
C GLY A 267 -29.95 10.82 -12.37
N GLU A 268 -29.60 9.54 -12.39
CA GLU A 268 -30.47 8.48 -11.87
C GLU A 268 -30.35 8.38 -10.35
N LYS A 269 -31.31 8.97 -9.63
CA LYS A 269 -31.25 9.08 -8.17
C LYS A 269 -32.34 8.32 -7.42
N SER A 270 -32.99 7.32 -8.04
CA SER A 270 -34.04 6.55 -7.38
C SER A 270 -33.78 5.05 -7.54
N VAL A 271 -33.87 4.27 -6.45
CA VAL A 271 -33.76 2.79 -6.46
C VAL A 271 -34.69 2.18 -7.49
N SER A 272 -35.84 2.76 -7.78
CA SER A 272 -36.80 2.27 -8.77
C SER A 272 -36.28 2.31 -10.22
N SER A 273 -35.24 3.12 -10.49
CA SER A 273 -34.62 3.22 -11.83
C SER A 273 -33.64 2.09 -12.14
N PHE A 274 -33.25 1.30 -11.14
CA PHE A 274 -32.23 0.27 -11.24
C PHE A 274 -32.86 -1.13 -11.43
N SER A 275 -32.18 -1.99 -12.19
CA SER A 275 -32.54 -3.41 -12.33
C SER A 275 -32.40 -4.15 -10.99
N ASP A 276 -32.88 -5.38 -10.91
CA ASP A 276 -32.79 -6.16 -9.67
C ASP A 276 -31.34 -6.51 -9.30
N GLU A 277 -30.48 -6.78 -10.27
CA GLU A 277 -29.05 -6.99 -10.07
C GLU A 277 -28.36 -5.70 -9.53
N GLU A 278 -28.70 -4.55 -10.12
CA GLU A 278 -28.18 -3.25 -9.65
C GLU A 278 -28.70 -2.88 -8.27
N LYS A 279 -29.90 -3.30 -7.89
CA LYS A 279 -30.42 -3.08 -6.52
C LYS A 279 -29.63 -3.85 -5.46
N ASP A 280 -29.17 -5.05 -5.77
CA ASP A 280 -28.30 -5.81 -4.86
C ASP A 280 -26.90 -5.17 -4.76
N ALA A 281 -26.35 -4.68 -5.87
CA ALA A 281 -25.11 -3.93 -5.88
C ALA A 281 -25.23 -2.55 -5.19
N LEU A 282 -26.40 -1.88 -5.26
CA LEU A 282 -26.70 -0.67 -4.48
C LEU A 282 -26.62 -0.94 -2.98
N LYS A 283 -27.24 -2.03 -2.48
CA LYS A 283 -27.14 -2.41 -1.06
C LYS A 283 -25.70 -2.69 -0.66
N PHE A 284 -24.93 -3.37 -1.51
CA PHE A 284 -23.52 -3.63 -1.29
C PHE A 284 -22.70 -2.33 -1.18
N LEU A 285 -22.93 -1.36 -2.10
CA LEU A 285 -22.29 -0.03 -2.03
C LEU A 285 -22.72 0.76 -0.79
N GLU A 286 -23.98 0.62 -0.33
CA GLU A 286 -24.48 1.24 0.89
C GLU A 286 -23.83 0.63 2.15
N GLU A 287 -23.72 -0.71 2.22
CA GLU A 287 -23.03 -1.41 3.30
C GLU A 287 -21.55 -0.99 3.38
N LEU A 288 -20.90 -0.78 2.23
CA LEU A 288 -19.54 -0.24 2.14
C LEU A 288 -19.47 1.27 2.37
N LYS A 289 -20.61 1.96 2.54
CA LYS A 289 -20.69 3.42 2.81
C LYS A 289 -20.13 4.31 1.70
N TYR A 290 -20.24 3.87 0.44
CA TYR A 290 -20.00 4.74 -0.72
C TYR A 290 -21.23 5.53 -1.12
N ILE A 291 -22.39 4.96 -0.89
CA ILE A 291 -23.71 5.61 -1.13
C ILE A 291 -24.59 5.52 0.10
N GLU A 292 -25.67 6.27 0.07
CA GLU A 292 -26.78 6.20 1.02
C GLU A 292 -28.11 6.13 0.25
N ILE A 293 -29.05 5.32 0.76
CA ILE A 293 -30.39 5.21 0.24
C ILE A 293 -31.33 5.78 1.30
N ASP A 294 -32.05 6.87 0.97
CA ASP A 294 -32.99 7.49 1.90
C ASP A 294 -34.33 6.71 1.98
N GLU A 295 -35.20 7.09 2.93
CA GLU A 295 -36.49 6.44 3.17
C GLU A 295 -37.44 6.51 1.95
N SER A 296 -37.24 7.45 1.05
CA SER A 296 -38.00 7.57 -0.21
C SER A 296 -37.43 6.75 -1.35
N GLY A 297 -36.31 6.05 -1.15
CA GLY A 297 -35.56 5.34 -2.16
C GLY A 297 -34.64 6.24 -2.99
N GLY A 298 -34.35 7.44 -2.53
CA GLY A 298 -33.37 8.34 -3.14
C GLY A 298 -31.94 7.83 -2.93
N VAL A 299 -31.10 7.82 -3.97
CA VAL A 299 -29.72 7.35 -3.94
C VAL A 299 -28.77 8.52 -4.07
N ARG A 300 -27.81 8.63 -3.14
CA ARG A 300 -26.75 9.65 -3.20
C ARG A 300 -25.37 9.07 -2.86
N ILE A 301 -24.35 9.61 -3.48
CA ILE A 301 -22.95 9.32 -3.11
C ILE A 301 -22.64 10.10 -1.82
N VAL A 302 -22.00 9.44 -0.83
CA VAL A 302 -21.69 10.01 0.49
C VAL A 302 -20.20 10.07 0.79
N VAL A 303 -19.38 9.94 -0.23
CA VAL A 303 -17.92 10.08 -0.18
C VAL A 303 -17.48 11.14 -1.19
N PRO A 304 -16.32 11.80 -1.01
CA PRO A 304 -15.79 12.69 -2.03
C PRO A 304 -15.72 11.99 -3.38
N LEU A 305 -16.25 12.67 -4.41
CA LEU A 305 -16.16 12.22 -5.79
C LEU A 305 -15.30 13.19 -6.57
N PHE A 306 -14.17 12.70 -7.05
CA PHE A 306 -13.25 13.42 -7.90
C PHE A 306 -13.50 13.02 -9.35
N ASP A 307 -13.94 13.96 -10.16
CA ASP A 307 -14.21 13.71 -11.57
C ASP A 307 -13.06 14.19 -12.50
N ARG A 308 -13.27 14.09 -13.81
CA ARG A 308 -12.26 14.49 -14.82
C ARG A 308 -11.94 15.98 -14.76
N ASP A 309 -12.87 16.81 -14.36
CA ASP A 309 -12.64 18.25 -14.28
C ASP A 309 -11.75 18.60 -13.09
N ASP A 310 -11.78 17.79 -12.02
CA ASP A 310 -10.93 17.94 -10.85
C ASP A 310 -9.48 17.53 -11.12
N ALA A 311 -9.22 16.68 -12.13
CA ALA A 311 -7.90 16.13 -12.43
C ALA A 311 -6.84 17.23 -12.59
N LYS A 312 -7.19 18.32 -13.30
CA LYS A 312 -6.26 19.43 -13.47
C LYS A 312 -5.89 20.10 -12.14
N ALA A 313 -6.84 20.29 -11.24
CA ALA A 313 -6.55 20.89 -9.93
C ALA A 313 -5.69 19.97 -9.08
N ILE A 314 -5.92 18.64 -9.15
CA ILE A 314 -5.11 17.62 -8.50
C ILE A 314 -3.68 17.63 -9.06
N ASP A 315 -3.51 17.68 -10.39
CA ASP A 315 -2.20 17.75 -11.03
C ASP A 315 -1.45 19.05 -10.66
N ASP A 316 -2.15 20.20 -10.66
CA ASP A 316 -1.57 21.49 -10.32
C ASP A 316 -1.04 21.51 -8.87
N VAL A 317 -1.82 20.99 -7.89
CA VAL A 317 -1.35 20.89 -6.50
C VAL A 317 -0.26 19.83 -6.34
N SER A 318 -0.33 18.74 -7.09
CA SER A 318 0.70 17.69 -7.07
C SER A 318 2.05 18.25 -7.52
N ASN A 319 2.08 18.92 -8.69
CA ASN A 319 3.29 19.56 -9.19
C ASN A 319 3.83 20.59 -8.21
N TYR A 320 2.96 21.46 -7.68
CA TYR A 320 3.36 22.45 -6.69
C TYR A 320 3.98 21.82 -5.44
N LEU A 321 3.33 20.80 -4.87
CA LEU A 321 3.78 20.15 -3.64
C LEU A 321 5.09 19.37 -3.84
N ILE A 322 5.20 18.62 -4.93
CA ILE A 322 6.43 17.88 -5.27
C ILE A 322 7.60 18.83 -5.49
N GLU A 323 7.37 19.97 -6.12
CA GLU A 323 8.40 20.99 -6.30
C GLU A 323 8.77 21.66 -4.96
N LEU A 324 7.77 21.95 -4.13
CA LEU A 324 7.96 22.52 -2.79
C LEU A 324 8.86 21.67 -1.91
N ILE A 325 8.68 20.33 -1.89
CA ILE A 325 9.40 19.46 -0.96
C ILE A 325 10.53 18.66 -1.60
N GLY A 326 10.61 18.60 -2.93
CA GLY A 326 11.47 17.66 -3.66
C GLY A 326 12.96 17.82 -3.37
N ASP A 327 13.47 19.04 -3.28
CA ASP A 327 14.88 19.29 -2.96
C ASP A 327 15.21 18.92 -1.51
N ASP A 328 14.28 19.16 -0.58
CA ASP A 328 14.46 18.75 0.81
C ASP A 328 14.47 17.23 0.92
N VAL A 329 13.56 16.53 0.21
CA VAL A 329 13.56 15.07 0.17
C VAL A 329 14.87 14.55 -0.44
N ALA A 330 15.34 15.12 -1.55
CA ALA A 330 16.61 14.71 -2.18
C ALA A 330 17.80 14.90 -1.21
N MET A 331 17.85 16.01 -0.50
CA MET A 331 18.88 16.29 0.49
C MET A 331 18.79 15.31 1.69
N GLU A 332 17.59 15.07 2.19
CA GLU A 332 17.38 14.18 3.34
C GLU A 332 17.67 12.72 3.02
N PHE A 333 17.37 12.29 1.81
CA PHE A 333 17.61 10.92 1.34
C PHE A 333 19.03 10.73 0.77
N SER A 334 19.83 11.79 0.66
CA SER A 334 21.25 11.66 0.31
C SER A 334 22.04 11.01 1.45
N ASN A 335 23.01 10.15 1.11
CA ASN A 335 23.91 9.47 2.05
C ASN A 335 23.18 8.65 3.13
N LEU A 336 22.13 7.90 2.74
CA LEU A 336 21.37 7.06 3.68
C LEU A 336 22.28 6.06 4.42
N LYS A 337 23.32 5.52 3.79
CA LYS A 337 24.30 4.66 4.45
C LYS A 337 24.89 5.28 5.71
N VAL A 338 25.15 6.57 5.68
CA VAL A 338 25.71 7.29 6.84
C VAL A 338 24.62 7.58 7.87
N LYS A 339 23.47 8.08 7.42
CA LYS A 339 22.34 8.48 8.27
C LYS A 339 21.68 7.28 8.98
N MET A 340 21.68 6.11 8.33
CA MET A 340 21.10 4.87 8.85
C MET A 340 22.18 3.83 9.20
N GLN A 341 23.35 4.28 9.62
CA GLN A 341 24.41 3.37 10.04
C GLN A 341 23.91 2.44 11.16
N GLY A 342 24.13 1.14 10.99
CA GLY A 342 23.63 0.09 11.89
C GLY A 342 22.32 -0.55 11.45
N LEU A 343 21.64 -0.03 10.40
CA LEU A 343 20.46 -0.67 9.84
C LEU A 343 20.81 -2.06 9.27
N SER A 344 20.03 -3.07 9.63
CA SER A 344 20.26 -4.47 9.19
C SER A 344 20.30 -4.60 7.67
N ALA A 345 19.39 -3.93 6.96
CA ALA A 345 19.32 -3.97 5.49
C ALA A 345 20.62 -3.49 4.81
N LEU A 346 21.28 -2.45 5.36
CA LEU A 346 22.57 -1.98 4.84
C LEU A 346 23.68 -3.03 5.03
N SER A 347 23.67 -3.78 6.13
CA SER A 347 24.65 -4.86 6.36
C SER A 347 24.46 -6.00 5.37
N HIS A 348 23.23 -6.25 4.90
CA HIS A 348 22.87 -7.21 3.87
C HIS A 348 23.18 -6.70 2.45
N GLY A 349 23.58 -5.46 2.28
CA GLY A 349 23.91 -4.86 0.98
C GLY A 349 22.68 -4.51 0.14
N VAL A 350 21.53 -4.27 0.77
CA VAL A 350 20.34 -3.78 0.10
C VAL A 350 20.60 -2.40 -0.51
N ASP A 351 20.10 -2.16 -1.72
CA ASP A 351 20.27 -0.89 -2.42
C ASP A 351 19.64 0.28 -1.63
N GLU A 352 20.36 1.39 -1.52
CA GLU A 352 19.91 2.58 -0.79
C GLU A 352 18.59 3.13 -1.35
N LYS A 353 18.33 2.99 -2.64
CA LYS A 353 17.08 3.47 -3.25
C LYS A 353 15.88 2.57 -2.92
N GLU A 354 16.10 1.27 -2.70
CA GLU A 354 15.06 0.37 -2.19
C GLU A 354 14.76 0.67 -0.71
N ILE A 355 15.79 0.93 0.10
CA ILE A 355 15.63 1.40 1.48
C ILE A 355 14.90 2.75 1.50
N ALA A 356 15.25 3.66 0.58
CA ALA A 356 14.59 4.96 0.44
C ALA A 356 13.09 4.83 0.13
N ASN A 357 12.67 3.84 -0.67
CA ASN A 357 11.25 3.58 -0.91
C ASN A 357 10.51 3.25 0.40
N GLY A 358 11.01 2.28 1.17
CA GLY A 358 10.38 1.92 2.45
C GLY A 358 10.46 3.04 3.50
N LEU A 359 11.57 3.79 3.51
CA LEU A 359 11.71 4.96 4.38
C LEU A 359 10.71 6.07 4.01
N TRP A 360 10.44 6.29 2.72
CA TRP A 360 9.45 7.28 2.27
C TRP A 360 8.06 6.96 2.80
N HIS A 361 7.65 5.69 2.84
CA HIS A 361 6.38 5.29 3.47
C HIS A 361 6.33 5.74 4.94
N GLN A 362 7.39 5.51 5.71
CA GLN A 362 7.44 5.94 7.11
C GLN A 362 7.45 7.48 7.24
N VAL A 363 8.12 8.17 6.34
CA VAL A 363 8.19 9.64 6.34
C VAL A 363 6.81 10.24 6.04
N PHE A 364 6.16 9.83 4.94
CA PHE A 364 4.88 10.44 4.61
C PHE A 364 3.75 10.00 5.56
N GLY A 365 3.81 8.80 6.11
CA GLY A 365 2.91 8.40 7.19
C GLY A 365 3.01 9.36 8.39
N ASN A 366 4.23 9.67 8.84
CA ASN A 366 4.46 10.65 9.90
C ASN A 366 4.03 12.08 9.47
N ILE A 367 4.21 12.48 8.19
CA ILE A 367 3.70 13.76 7.69
C ILE A 367 2.18 13.80 7.81
N ASN A 368 1.48 12.75 7.38
CA ASN A 368 0.02 12.68 7.45
C ASN A 368 -0.48 12.79 8.89
N GLU A 369 0.15 12.09 9.84
CA GLU A 369 -0.18 12.23 11.27
C GLU A 369 0.02 13.67 11.75
N ASN A 370 1.14 14.31 11.41
CA ASN A 370 1.40 15.70 11.77
C ASN A 370 0.35 16.66 11.16
N LEU A 371 -0.04 16.45 9.90
CA LEU A 371 -1.04 17.29 9.22
C LEU A 371 -2.45 17.10 9.79
N VAL A 372 -2.78 15.91 10.31
CA VAL A 372 -4.01 15.67 11.09
C VAL A 372 -3.95 16.41 12.43
N LEU A 373 -2.84 16.28 13.16
CA LEU A 373 -2.65 16.95 14.46
C LEU A 373 -2.75 18.48 14.35
N GLU A 374 -2.20 19.05 13.28
CA GLU A 374 -2.22 20.49 13.00
C GLU A 374 -3.54 20.96 12.33
N GLY A 375 -4.48 20.07 12.12
CA GLY A 375 -5.81 20.38 11.57
C GLY A 375 -5.82 20.79 10.10
N LEU A 376 -4.74 20.49 9.34
CA LEU A 376 -4.76 20.66 7.87
C LEU A 376 -5.50 19.51 7.20
N PHE A 377 -5.34 18.29 7.68
CA PHE A 377 -6.13 17.14 7.29
C PHE A 377 -7.29 16.90 8.27
N ALA A 378 -8.42 16.44 7.76
CA ALA A 378 -9.46 15.88 8.60
C ALA A 378 -8.98 14.59 9.25
N SER A 379 -9.34 14.37 10.51
CA SER A 379 -9.04 13.11 11.21
C SER A 379 -10.12 12.08 10.89
N PRO A 380 -9.79 10.92 10.31
CA PRO A 380 -10.76 9.83 10.20
C PRO A 380 -11.13 9.30 11.59
N GLU A 381 -12.39 8.94 11.76
CA GLU A 381 -12.83 8.26 12.98
C GLU A 381 -12.18 6.87 13.07
N SER A 382 -11.69 6.54 14.26
CA SER A 382 -11.21 5.19 14.54
C SER A 382 -12.40 4.25 14.74
N ARG A 383 -12.43 3.17 13.95
CA ARG A 383 -13.44 2.11 14.06
C ARG A 383 -12.81 0.85 14.60
N THR A 384 -13.44 0.26 15.60
CA THR A 384 -12.92 -0.96 16.24
C THR A 384 -12.69 -2.08 15.23
N GLY A 385 -11.44 -2.53 15.13
CA GLY A 385 -11.02 -3.57 14.20
C GLY A 385 -10.84 -3.14 12.74
N GLU A 386 -11.33 -1.95 12.34
CA GLU A 386 -11.21 -1.43 10.98
C GLU A 386 -10.03 -0.45 10.82
N GLY A 387 -9.64 0.24 11.89
CA GLY A 387 -8.67 1.35 11.85
C GLY A 387 -9.31 2.68 11.43
N ARG A 388 -8.46 3.67 11.17
CA ARG A 388 -8.85 5.01 10.72
C ARG A 388 -8.71 5.09 9.21
N TYR A 389 -9.75 5.42 8.48
CA TYR A 389 -9.68 5.63 7.03
C TYR A 389 -10.83 6.50 6.53
N PHE A 390 -10.59 7.10 5.37
CA PHE A 390 -11.62 7.73 4.56
C PHE A 390 -11.71 7.07 3.19
N GLN A 391 -12.93 7.05 2.65
CA GLN A 391 -13.22 6.56 1.30
C GLN A 391 -13.46 7.73 0.35
N ALA A 392 -13.18 7.50 -0.93
CA ALA A 392 -13.46 8.42 -2.03
C ALA A 392 -13.77 7.61 -3.30
N ILE A 393 -14.32 8.28 -4.30
CA ILE A 393 -14.48 7.74 -5.66
C ILE A 393 -13.77 8.68 -6.64
N TYR A 394 -13.02 8.09 -7.57
CA TYR A 394 -12.40 8.81 -8.67
C TYR A 394 -12.99 8.36 -10.00
N ILE A 395 -13.33 9.31 -10.87
CA ILE A 395 -13.67 9.07 -12.28
C ILE A 395 -12.49 9.58 -13.10
N ARG A 396 -11.54 8.70 -13.40
CA ARG A 396 -10.32 9.04 -14.14
C ARG A 396 -10.62 9.29 -15.62
N GLY A 397 -9.82 10.14 -16.28
CA GLY A 397 -9.85 10.29 -17.73
C GLY A 397 -9.36 9.02 -18.47
N ASN A 398 -9.77 8.84 -19.75
CA ASN A 398 -9.17 7.83 -20.62
C ASN A 398 -7.77 8.26 -21.02
#